data_0ba93767c4958f4a1e3511ab12828d93
#
_entry.id   0ba93767c4958f4a1e3511ab12828d93
#
_cell.length_a   1.000
_cell.length_b   1.000
_cell.length_c   1.000
_cell.angle_alpha   90.00
_cell.angle_beta   90.00
_cell.angle_gamma   90.00
#
_symmetry.space_group_name_H-M   'P 1'
#
loop_
_entity.id
_entity.type
_entity.pdbx_description
1 polymer ?
#
loop_
_entity_poly.entity_id
_entity_poly.type
_entity_poly.pdbx_seq_one_letter_code
_entity_poly.pdbx_strand_id
1 'polypeptide(L)'
;MGTGTLLQGRVNPVMDQALHALVTSPKSTALAREHWKYTRIDKITALLEGLENAPPATLNGFEQPGVTVAFDVQPDDHELALLRTRSTYCPATAKALLAASSIDRVLIENDLHEPLLILQTDARRPLLISIEPGVSARIHDLSTSDSGWLIVEQQTDSNLDFTRLHTPADAARWHQLQFVLNRHAALSLQHYCTGTSLSRLDVFVGLMGAGSSADVHSCWMADERDHLDQQWHIEHHAPHTRSTQVQHGIADGKAVTTYRGRIFIGVDCPDVDAALINRNLSLSSTAVCNTKPELEINTDDVRCSHGATVGQLPEESMFYFQSRGVDRDTARQMLAAGFINQCLRGDLADVARLRMLGIAHE
;
A
#
# COMPACT_ATOMS: atom_id res chain seq x y z
N MET A 1 -26.68 -16.64 -21.33
CA MET A 1 -26.08 -16.18 -22.58
C MET A 1 -25.02 -15.16 -22.21
N GLY A 2 -23.82 -15.49 -22.49
CA GLY A 2 -22.53 -14.86 -22.36
C GLY A 2 -22.42 -13.47 -21.70
N THR A 3 -22.17 -13.42 -20.43
CA THR A 3 -21.49 -12.30 -19.78
C THR A 3 -19.97 -12.52 -19.97
N GLY A 4 -19.51 -12.30 -21.19
CA GLY A 4 -18.08 -12.16 -21.41
C GLY A 4 -17.62 -10.93 -20.62
N THR A 5 -16.62 -11.10 -19.79
CA THR A 5 -15.95 -10.02 -19.06
C THR A 5 -15.63 -8.90 -20.06
N LEU A 6 -16.14 -7.70 -19.81
CA LEU A 6 -16.12 -6.54 -20.74
C LEU A 6 -14.69 -6.12 -21.14
N LEU A 7 -13.68 -6.53 -20.37
CA LEU A 7 -12.27 -6.27 -20.66
C LEU A 7 -11.63 -7.30 -21.61
N GLN A 8 -12.21 -8.48 -21.81
CA GLN A 8 -11.65 -9.53 -22.69
C GLN A 8 -11.62 -9.14 -24.19
N GLY A 9 -12.45 -8.23 -24.66
CA GLY A 9 -12.47 -7.78 -26.05
C GLY A 9 -11.61 -6.55 -26.36
N ARG A 10 -11.11 -5.84 -25.34
CA ARG A 10 -10.32 -4.60 -25.47
C ARG A 10 -8.83 -4.78 -25.15
N VAL A 11 -8.41 -5.94 -24.67
CA VAL A 11 -7.03 -6.25 -24.35
C VAL A 11 -6.32 -6.81 -25.58
N ASN A 12 -5.09 -6.39 -25.83
CA ASN A 12 -4.26 -6.97 -26.88
C ASN A 12 -4.15 -8.50 -26.63
N PRO A 13 -4.42 -9.37 -27.62
CA PRO A 13 -4.42 -10.83 -27.45
C PRO A 13 -3.16 -11.41 -26.79
N VAL A 14 -1.99 -10.79 -27.02
CA VAL A 14 -0.71 -11.20 -26.40
C VAL A 14 -0.71 -10.88 -24.90
N MET A 15 -1.31 -9.76 -24.50
CA MET A 15 -1.41 -9.36 -23.08
C MET A 15 -2.41 -10.24 -22.34
N ASP A 16 -3.55 -10.57 -22.94
CA ASP A 16 -4.53 -11.52 -22.38
C ASP A 16 -3.89 -12.87 -22.11
N GLN A 17 -3.11 -13.38 -23.04
CA GLN A 17 -2.40 -14.64 -22.88
C GLN A 17 -1.37 -14.58 -21.75
N ALA A 18 -0.64 -13.47 -21.60
CA ALA A 18 0.29 -13.26 -20.51
C ALA A 18 -0.40 -13.16 -19.14
N LEU A 19 -1.54 -12.46 -19.05
CA LEU A 19 -2.35 -12.38 -17.83
C LEU A 19 -2.92 -13.74 -17.44
N HIS A 20 -3.48 -14.48 -18.39
CA HIS A 20 -3.95 -15.86 -18.15
C HIS A 20 -2.83 -16.78 -17.68
N ALA A 21 -1.64 -16.69 -18.27
CA ALA A 21 -0.48 -17.47 -17.83
C ALA A 21 -0.07 -17.15 -16.39
N LEU A 22 -0.09 -15.88 -15.99
CA LEU A 22 0.18 -15.45 -14.61
C LEU A 22 -0.84 -16.01 -13.62
N VAL A 23 -2.12 -16.03 -13.98
CA VAL A 23 -3.20 -16.53 -13.13
C VAL A 23 -3.15 -18.06 -13.00
N THR A 24 -2.92 -18.78 -14.11
CA THR A 24 -2.88 -20.25 -14.14
C THR A 24 -1.59 -20.83 -13.58
N SER A 25 -0.48 -20.10 -13.70
CA SER A 25 0.82 -20.48 -13.16
C SER A 25 1.48 -19.29 -12.44
N PRO A 26 0.99 -18.89 -11.26
CA PRO A 26 1.37 -17.64 -10.60
C PRO A 26 2.88 -17.48 -10.33
N LYS A 27 3.61 -18.58 -10.25
CA LYS A 27 5.07 -18.58 -10.05
C LYS A 27 5.84 -18.98 -11.30
N SER A 28 5.25 -18.90 -12.49
CA SER A 28 5.87 -19.29 -13.76
C SER A 28 7.07 -18.42 -14.14
N THR A 29 7.02 -17.11 -13.85
CA THR A 29 8.13 -16.21 -14.11
C THR A 29 9.08 -16.10 -12.93
N ALA A 30 10.36 -15.79 -13.19
CA ALA A 30 11.34 -15.56 -12.12
C ALA A 30 10.93 -14.37 -11.23
N LEU A 31 10.40 -13.32 -11.84
CA LEU A 31 9.91 -12.12 -11.14
C LEU A 31 8.73 -12.46 -10.22
N ALA A 32 7.74 -13.20 -10.72
CA ALA A 32 6.59 -13.60 -9.90
C ALA A 32 7.01 -14.53 -8.75
N ARG A 33 7.94 -15.46 -8.99
CA ARG A 33 8.48 -16.31 -7.91
C ARG A 33 9.14 -15.52 -6.81
N GLU A 34 9.92 -14.50 -7.15
CA GLU A 34 10.60 -13.65 -6.18
C GLU A 34 9.61 -12.77 -5.39
N HIS A 35 8.64 -12.16 -6.06
CA HIS A 35 7.63 -11.30 -5.44
C HIS A 35 6.70 -12.05 -4.46
N TRP A 36 6.47 -13.35 -4.70
CA TRP A 36 5.54 -14.18 -3.91
C TRP A 36 6.24 -15.26 -3.10
N LYS A 37 7.54 -15.11 -2.88
CA LYS A 37 8.37 -16.10 -2.19
C LYS A 37 7.87 -16.40 -0.78
N TYR A 38 7.45 -15.40 -0.05
CA TYR A 38 7.06 -15.48 1.35
C TYR A 38 5.55 -15.51 1.58
N THR A 39 4.73 -15.37 0.54
CA THR A 39 3.27 -15.28 0.66
C THR A 39 2.57 -16.45 -0.02
N ARG A 40 1.54 -16.97 0.63
CA ARG A 40 0.65 -18.00 0.09
C ARG A 40 -0.28 -17.39 -0.95
N ILE A 41 0.19 -17.34 -2.20
CA ILE A 41 -0.56 -16.75 -3.32
C ILE A 41 -1.90 -17.46 -3.56
N ASP A 42 -1.98 -18.77 -3.31
CA ASP A 42 -3.21 -19.56 -3.40
C ASP A 42 -4.32 -19.01 -2.49
N LYS A 43 -3.98 -18.63 -1.27
CA LYS A 43 -4.93 -18.01 -0.34
C LYS A 43 -5.37 -16.62 -0.80
N ILE A 44 -4.45 -15.82 -1.32
CA ILE A 44 -4.77 -14.46 -1.80
C ILE A 44 -5.63 -14.52 -3.06
N THR A 45 -5.28 -15.37 -4.03
CA THR A 45 -6.06 -15.45 -5.27
C THR A 45 -7.44 -16.07 -5.06
N ALA A 46 -7.64 -16.90 -4.02
CA ALA A 46 -8.94 -17.42 -3.66
C ALA A 46 -9.93 -16.32 -3.23
N LEU A 47 -9.46 -15.19 -2.70
CA LEU A 47 -10.33 -14.04 -2.37
C LEU A 47 -11.05 -13.47 -3.61
N LEU A 48 -10.50 -13.70 -4.79
CA LEU A 48 -11.01 -13.18 -6.06
C LEU A 48 -11.87 -14.21 -6.81
N GLU A 49 -12.19 -15.35 -6.18
CA GLU A 49 -13.02 -16.40 -6.77
C GLU A 49 -14.51 -16.23 -6.36
N GLY A 50 -15.39 -16.65 -7.25
CA GLY A 50 -16.78 -17.02 -6.88
C GLY A 50 -17.81 -15.90 -6.83
N LEU A 51 -17.53 -14.66 -7.22
CA LEU A 51 -18.54 -13.58 -7.25
C LEU A 51 -18.69 -13.00 -8.66
N GLU A 52 -19.88 -13.14 -9.24
CA GLU A 52 -20.21 -12.56 -10.53
C GLU A 52 -20.38 -11.02 -10.48
N ASN A 53 -20.73 -10.47 -9.30
CA ASN A 53 -20.93 -9.05 -9.08
C ASN A 53 -20.18 -8.57 -7.83
N ALA A 54 -19.13 -7.79 -8.03
CA ALA A 54 -18.45 -7.10 -6.93
C ALA A 54 -19.32 -5.94 -6.42
N PRO A 55 -19.42 -5.73 -5.09
CA PRO A 55 -20.14 -4.57 -4.57
C PRO A 55 -19.41 -3.27 -4.95
N PRO A 56 -20.16 -2.15 -5.10
CA PRO A 56 -19.54 -0.85 -5.29
C PRO A 56 -18.74 -0.43 -4.05
N ALA A 57 -17.81 0.52 -4.23
CA ALA A 57 -17.11 1.14 -3.12
C ALA A 57 -18.10 1.84 -2.18
N THR A 58 -17.84 1.78 -0.88
CA THR A 58 -18.59 2.55 0.12
C THR A 58 -17.73 3.73 0.55
N LEU A 59 -18.23 4.92 0.25
CA LEU A 59 -17.56 6.19 0.50
C LEU A 59 -18.40 7.06 1.44
N ASN A 60 -17.75 7.97 2.16
CA ASN A 60 -18.39 9.01 2.94
C ASN A 60 -17.62 10.34 2.76
N GLY A 61 -18.30 11.47 2.92
CA GLY A 61 -17.71 12.80 2.72
C GLY A 61 -17.58 13.18 1.23
N PHE A 62 -18.32 12.52 0.33
CA PHE A 62 -18.34 12.84 -1.12
C PHE A 62 -19.40 13.88 -1.52
N GLU A 63 -20.26 14.29 -0.59
CA GLU A 63 -21.28 15.32 -0.81
C GLU A 63 -20.69 16.75 -0.82
N GLN A 64 -19.38 16.87 -0.72
CA GLN A 64 -18.68 18.15 -0.77
C GLN A 64 -18.71 18.77 -2.18
N PRO A 65 -18.73 20.11 -2.30
CA PRO A 65 -18.61 20.77 -3.59
C PRO A 65 -17.33 20.34 -4.36
N GLY A 66 -17.49 20.01 -5.64
CA GLY A 66 -16.37 19.59 -6.49
C GLY A 66 -15.95 18.13 -6.32
N VAL A 67 -16.79 17.30 -5.69
CA VAL A 67 -16.62 15.85 -5.71
C VAL A 67 -17.72 15.22 -6.53
N THR A 68 -17.33 14.50 -7.58
CA THR A 68 -18.25 13.74 -8.44
C THR A 68 -17.95 12.25 -8.30
N VAL A 69 -18.99 11.45 -8.03
CA VAL A 69 -18.87 10.00 -7.87
C VAL A 69 -19.74 9.29 -8.91
N ALA A 70 -19.17 8.28 -9.56
CA ALA A 70 -19.88 7.42 -10.48
C ALA A 70 -19.53 5.96 -10.20
N PHE A 71 -20.54 5.16 -9.92
CA PHE A 71 -20.39 3.74 -9.66
C PHE A 71 -20.73 2.90 -10.88
N ASP A 72 -20.09 1.74 -11.01
CA ASP A 72 -20.36 0.74 -12.05
C ASP A 72 -20.19 1.28 -13.47
N VAL A 73 -19.15 2.08 -13.70
CA VAL A 73 -18.87 2.69 -14.99
C VAL A 73 -17.86 1.89 -15.81
N GLN A 74 -17.94 2.03 -17.13
CA GLN A 74 -16.94 1.46 -18.01
C GLN A 74 -15.67 2.31 -18.00
N PRO A 75 -14.49 1.72 -17.83
CA PRO A 75 -13.24 2.45 -17.92
C PRO A 75 -12.99 2.92 -19.36
N ASP A 76 -12.48 4.12 -19.51
CA ASP A 76 -11.95 4.62 -20.76
C ASP A 76 -10.55 4.05 -21.09
N ASP A 77 -9.96 4.45 -22.22
CA ASP A 77 -8.65 3.92 -22.64
C ASP A 77 -7.51 4.33 -21.71
N HIS A 78 -7.56 5.52 -21.12
CA HIS A 78 -6.58 6.00 -20.15
C HIS A 78 -6.66 5.20 -18.84
N GLU A 79 -7.86 5.05 -18.30
CA GLU A 79 -8.14 4.27 -17.10
C GLU A 79 -7.75 2.80 -17.27
N LEU A 80 -8.03 2.23 -18.45
CA LEU A 80 -7.58 0.88 -18.81
C LEU A 80 -6.04 0.77 -18.81
N ALA A 81 -5.33 1.80 -19.27
CA ALA A 81 -3.88 1.82 -19.21
C ALA A 81 -3.36 1.84 -17.77
N LEU A 82 -3.97 2.62 -16.87
CA LEU A 82 -3.65 2.64 -15.45
C LEU A 82 -3.86 1.27 -14.79
N LEU A 83 -5.00 0.62 -15.04
CA LEU A 83 -5.32 -0.71 -14.53
C LEU A 83 -4.32 -1.77 -15.00
N ARG A 84 -3.84 -1.69 -16.23
CA ARG A 84 -2.90 -2.65 -16.83
C ARG A 84 -1.48 -2.50 -16.35
N THR A 85 -1.06 -1.31 -15.94
CA THR A 85 0.34 -0.99 -15.64
C THR A 85 0.99 -1.99 -14.67
N ARG A 86 0.25 -2.55 -13.71
CA ARG A 86 0.76 -3.47 -12.68
C ARG A 86 0.27 -4.91 -12.81
N SER A 87 -0.69 -5.17 -13.68
CA SER A 87 -1.28 -6.51 -13.82
C SER A 87 -0.28 -7.57 -14.30
N THR A 88 0.75 -7.17 -15.03
CA THR A 88 1.80 -8.09 -15.53
C THR A 88 2.81 -8.54 -14.49
N TYR A 89 2.87 -7.85 -13.35
CA TYR A 89 3.84 -8.15 -12.28
C TYR A 89 3.23 -8.91 -11.09
N CYS A 90 1.93 -8.74 -10.86
CA CYS A 90 1.23 -9.30 -9.72
C CYS A 90 0.11 -10.24 -10.17
N PRO A 91 0.21 -11.55 -9.88
CA PRO A 91 -0.84 -12.51 -10.25
C PRO A 91 -2.22 -12.18 -9.65
N ALA A 92 -2.27 -11.62 -8.44
CA ALA A 92 -3.52 -11.19 -7.84
C ALA A 92 -4.14 -10.02 -8.62
N THR A 93 -3.33 -9.01 -9.00
CA THR A 93 -3.77 -7.90 -9.85
C THR A 93 -4.23 -8.39 -11.22
N ALA A 94 -3.50 -9.33 -11.82
CA ALA A 94 -3.91 -9.93 -13.10
C ALA A 94 -5.27 -10.63 -12.99
N LYS A 95 -5.47 -11.39 -11.91
CA LYS A 95 -6.76 -12.07 -11.65
C LYS A 95 -7.88 -11.07 -11.39
N ALA A 96 -7.64 -10.02 -10.60
CA ALA A 96 -8.60 -8.95 -10.35
C ALA A 96 -8.99 -8.25 -11.65
N LEU A 97 -8.03 -7.92 -12.52
CA LEU A 97 -8.29 -7.28 -13.82
C LEU A 97 -9.13 -8.18 -14.73
N LEU A 98 -8.84 -9.48 -14.79
CA LEU A 98 -9.63 -10.42 -15.58
C LEU A 98 -11.06 -10.62 -15.02
N ALA A 99 -11.26 -10.45 -13.73
CA ALA A 99 -12.56 -10.54 -13.07
C ALA A 99 -13.35 -9.20 -13.11
N ALA A 100 -12.66 -8.08 -13.30
CA ALA A 100 -13.30 -6.76 -13.30
C ALA A 100 -14.23 -6.59 -14.50
N SER A 101 -15.45 -6.14 -14.24
CA SER A 101 -16.45 -5.81 -15.27
C SER A 101 -16.65 -4.30 -15.42
N SER A 102 -16.29 -3.52 -14.42
CA SER A 102 -16.48 -2.07 -14.31
C SER A 102 -15.54 -1.50 -13.25
N ILE A 103 -15.52 -0.19 -13.13
CA ILE A 103 -14.82 0.55 -12.08
C ILE A 103 -15.80 1.46 -11.33
N ASP A 104 -15.38 1.87 -10.13
CA ASP A 104 -15.97 3.02 -9.44
C ASP A 104 -15.04 4.22 -9.61
N ARG A 105 -15.60 5.39 -9.86
CA ARG A 105 -14.86 6.62 -10.18
C ARG A 105 -15.19 7.73 -9.20
N VAL A 106 -14.16 8.43 -8.72
CA VAL A 106 -14.28 9.68 -7.98
C VAL A 106 -13.45 10.73 -8.68
N LEU A 107 -14.04 11.87 -8.97
CA LEU A 107 -13.35 13.06 -9.48
C LEU A 107 -13.39 14.15 -8.41
N ILE A 108 -12.22 14.71 -8.08
CA ILE A 108 -12.07 15.78 -7.09
C ILE A 108 -11.56 17.02 -7.83
N GLU A 109 -12.46 18.02 -8.00
CA GLU A 109 -12.25 19.22 -8.80
C GLU A 109 -11.91 20.45 -7.94
N ASN A 110 -12.15 20.39 -6.63
CA ASN A 110 -11.89 21.47 -5.69
C ASN A 110 -11.21 20.94 -4.43
N ASP A 111 -10.55 21.82 -3.68
CA ASP A 111 -9.96 21.49 -2.39
C ASP A 111 -11.00 20.88 -1.45
N LEU A 112 -10.64 19.78 -0.81
CA LEU A 112 -11.51 19.13 0.17
C LEU A 112 -11.41 19.82 1.52
N HIS A 113 -12.54 20.26 2.06
CA HIS A 113 -12.64 20.82 3.42
C HIS A 113 -12.61 19.72 4.48
N GLU A 114 -13.26 18.59 4.20
CA GLU A 114 -13.31 17.40 5.06
C GLU A 114 -12.69 16.21 4.34
N PRO A 115 -12.13 15.22 5.06
CA PRO A 115 -11.59 14.04 4.44
C PRO A 115 -12.64 13.23 3.67
N LEU A 116 -12.30 12.74 2.48
CA LEU A 116 -13.03 11.66 1.84
C LEU A 116 -12.71 10.35 2.57
N LEU A 117 -13.73 9.62 3.01
CA LEU A 117 -13.56 8.35 3.71
C LEU A 117 -13.86 7.19 2.77
N ILE A 118 -12.92 6.25 2.65
CA ILE A 118 -13.12 4.97 1.97
C ILE A 118 -13.40 3.93 3.05
N LEU A 119 -14.61 3.37 3.07
CA LEU A 119 -15.07 2.43 4.10
C LEU A 119 -15.06 0.98 3.60
N GLN A 120 -15.24 0.77 2.29
CA GLN A 120 -15.22 -0.55 1.66
C GLN A 120 -14.78 -0.44 0.20
N THR A 121 -13.98 -1.41 -0.24
CA THR A 121 -13.57 -1.58 -1.63
C THR A 121 -13.64 -3.06 -2.02
N ASP A 122 -13.57 -3.34 -3.32
CA ASP A 122 -13.42 -4.71 -3.83
C ASP A 122 -12.41 -4.71 -4.99
N ALA A 123 -11.46 -5.64 -4.95
CA ALA A 123 -10.42 -5.68 -5.98
C ALA A 123 -10.94 -6.01 -7.38
N ARG A 124 -12.12 -6.60 -7.49
CA ARG A 124 -12.78 -6.93 -8.78
C ARG A 124 -13.56 -5.74 -9.35
N ARG A 125 -13.74 -4.68 -8.56
CA ARG A 125 -14.27 -3.39 -8.97
C ARG A 125 -13.32 -2.31 -8.45
N PRO A 126 -12.23 -2.01 -9.20
CA PRO A 126 -11.26 -1.01 -8.79
C PRO A 126 -11.91 0.35 -8.54
N LEU A 127 -11.46 1.04 -7.50
CA LEU A 127 -11.81 2.44 -7.23
C LEU A 127 -10.72 3.34 -7.83
N LEU A 128 -11.11 4.17 -8.79
CA LEU A 128 -10.24 5.19 -9.37
C LEU A 128 -10.61 6.57 -8.83
N ILE A 129 -9.64 7.27 -8.28
CA ILE A 129 -9.78 8.66 -7.81
C ILE A 129 -8.87 9.55 -8.64
N SER A 130 -9.44 10.56 -9.29
CA SER A 130 -8.70 11.59 -10.01
C SER A 130 -8.76 12.91 -9.24
N ILE A 131 -7.59 13.51 -9.00
CA ILE A 131 -7.45 14.82 -8.33
C ILE A 131 -6.98 15.83 -9.36
N GLU A 132 -7.82 16.85 -9.62
CA GLU A 132 -7.60 17.84 -10.66
C GLU A 132 -6.38 18.76 -10.37
N PRO A 133 -5.86 19.48 -11.38
CA PRO A 133 -4.69 20.33 -11.23
C PRO A 133 -4.85 21.39 -10.14
N GLY A 134 -3.83 21.51 -9.27
CA GLY A 134 -3.78 22.49 -8.18
C GLY A 134 -4.65 22.17 -6.98
N VAL A 135 -5.40 21.08 -7.01
CA VAL A 135 -6.34 20.68 -5.95
C VAL A 135 -5.61 20.01 -4.78
N SER A 136 -6.02 20.35 -3.56
CA SER A 136 -5.58 19.71 -2.33
C SER A 136 -6.67 18.80 -1.76
N ALA A 137 -6.35 17.52 -1.57
CA ALA A 137 -7.28 16.52 -1.05
C ALA A 137 -6.74 15.82 0.18
N ARG A 138 -7.64 15.42 1.08
CA ARG A 138 -7.36 14.51 2.18
C ARG A 138 -8.26 13.28 2.05
N ILE A 139 -7.65 12.09 2.11
CA ILE A 139 -8.36 10.82 1.96
C ILE A 139 -7.97 9.90 3.11
N HIS A 140 -8.97 9.37 3.81
CA HIS A 140 -8.77 8.34 4.81
C HIS A 140 -9.35 7.00 4.31
N ASP A 141 -8.49 6.02 4.08
CA ASP A 141 -8.89 4.66 3.77
C ASP A 141 -8.99 3.83 5.06
N LEU A 142 -10.22 3.65 5.51
CA LEU A 142 -10.60 2.87 6.69
C LEU A 142 -11.25 1.53 6.28
N SER A 143 -11.01 1.09 5.05
CA SER A 143 -11.66 -0.08 4.47
C SER A 143 -11.42 -1.34 5.31
N THR A 144 -12.52 -2.04 5.60
CA THR A 144 -12.53 -3.31 6.33
C THR A 144 -12.64 -4.52 5.40
N SER A 145 -12.68 -4.32 4.09
CA SER A 145 -12.81 -5.39 3.10
C SER A 145 -11.61 -6.33 3.07
N ASP A 146 -11.86 -7.57 2.63
CA ASP A 146 -10.79 -8.58 2.48
C ASP A 146 -9.95 -8.37 1.23
N SER A 147 -10.49 -7.66 0.23
CA SER A 147 -9.74 -7.28 -0.97
C SER A 147 -10.07 -5.86 -1.41
N GLY A 148 -9.10 -5.19 -2.01
CA GLY A 148 -9.31 -3.85 -2.55
C GLY A 148 -8.25 -3.48 -3.57
N TRP A 149 -8.66 -2.72 -4.57
CA TRP A 149 -7.77 -2.11 -5.55
C TRP A 149 -8.12 -0.65 -5.72
N LEU A 150 -7.24 0.21 -5.24
CA LEU A 150 -7.36 1.66 -5.31
C LEU A 150 -6.30 2.23 -6.24
N ILE A 151 -6.71 3.10 -7.14
CA ILE A 151 -5.83 3.90 -7.99
C ILE A 151 -6.13 5.37 -7.71
N VAL A 152 -5.10 6.15 -7.42
CA VAL A 152 -5.21 7.61 -7.27
C VAL A 152 -4.29 8.26 -8.30
N GLU A 153 -4.87 9.05 -9.18
CA GLU A 153 -4.14 9.87 -10.14
C GLU A 153 -4.17 11.33 -9.70
N GLN A 154 -3.00 11.88 -9.45
CA GLN A 154 -2.79 13.27 -9.07
C GLN A 154 -2.35 14.08 -10.29
N GLN A 155 -3.14 15.06 -10.67
CA GLN A 155 -2.79 15.97 -11.76
C GLN A 155 -1.76 17.02 -11.31
N THR A 156 -1.29 17.83 -12.27
CA THR A 156 -0.23 18.83 -12.06
C THR A 156 -0.51 19.75 -10.86
N ASP A 157 0.50 19.98 -10.03
CA ASP A 157 0.48 20.87 -8.86
C ASP A 157 -0.55 20.47 -7.77
N SER A 158 -1.13 19.26 -7.80
CA SER A 158 -2.06 18.77 -6.78
C SER A 158 -1.36 18.24 -5.53
N ASN A 159 -2.04 18.27 -4.39
CA ASN A 159 -1.54 17.77 -3.13
C ASN A 159 -2.49 16.72 -2.54
N LEU A 160 -1.96 15.59 -2.11
CA LEU A 160 -2.73 14.54 -1.45
C LEU A 160 -2.12 14.18 -0.09
N ASP A 161 -2.95 14.26 0.96
CA ASP A 161 -2.69 13.61 2.23
C ASP A 161 -3.56 12.35 2.32
N PHE A 162 -2.92 11.18 2.23
CA PHE A 162 -3.59 9.89 2.23
C PHE A 162 -3.20 9.08 3.46
N THR A 163 -4.17 8.75 4.28
CA THR A 163 -3.95 7.87 5.44
C THR A 163 -4.78 6.60 5.31
N ARG A 164 -4.11 5.44 5.33
CA ARG A 164 -4.75 4.14 5.44
C ARG A 164 -4.56 3.57 6.84
N LEU A 165 -5.67 3.24 7.48
CA LEU A 165 -5.70 2.53 8.76
C LEU A 165 -6.34 1.16 8.57
N HIS A 166 -5.51 0.13 8.53
CA HIS A 166 -5.94 -1.24 8.34
C HIS A 166 -6.30 -1.88 9.69
N THR A 167 -7.54 -2.34 9.83
CA THR A 167 -8.01 -3.02 11.03
C THR A 167 -7.70 -4.52 11.00
N PRO A 168 -7.49 -5.17 12.17
CA PRO A 168 -7.30 -6.62 12.24
C PRO A 168 -8.49 -7.39 11.64
N ALA A 169 -8.21 -8.55 11.06
CA ALA A 169 -9.23 -9.51 10.63
C ALA A 169 -8.71 -10.94 10.72
N ASP A 170 -9.63 -11.86 10.93
CA ASP A 170 -9.32 -13.30 10.99
C ASP A 170 -9.16 -13.93 9.60
N ALA A 171 -9.60 -13.23 8.55
CA ALA A 171 -9.52 -13.69 7.16
C ALA A 171 -8.21 -13.27 6.48
N ALA A 172 -7.86 -13.97 5.40
CA ALA A 172 -6.80 -13.51 4.50
C ALA A 172 -7.22 -12.22 3.80
N ARG A 173 -6.27 -11.31 3.57
CA ARG A 173 -6.51 -10.02 2.91
C ARG A 173 -5.50 -9.73 1.83
N TRP A 174 -5.96 -9.07 0.78
CA TRP A 174 -5.10 -8.52 -0.25
C TRP A 174 -5.60 -7.15 -0.71
N HIS A 175 -4.70 -6.16 -0.66
CA HIS A 175 -5.00 -4.83 -1.19
C HIS A 175 -3.87 -4.37 -2.09
N GLN A 176 -4.25 -3.61 -3.12
CA GLN A 176 -3.34 -2.88 -3.96
C GLN A 176 -3.68 -1.40 -3.93
N LEU A 177 -2.66 -0.59 -3.69
CA LEU A 177 -2.72 0.87 -3.79
C LEU A 177 -1.77 1.31 -4.90
N GLN A 178 -2.25 2.16 -5.79
CA GLN A 178 -1.45 2.72 -6.86
C GLN A 178 -1.64 4.24 -6.89
N PHE A 179 -0.54 4.97 -6.80
CA PHE A 179 -0.52 6.43 -6.88
C PHE A 179 0.28 6.83 -8.12
N VAL A 180 -0.30 7.70 -8.93
CA VAL A 180 0.32 8.24 -10.16
C VAL A 180 0.42 9.74 -9.99
N LEU A 181 1.64 10.26 -9.91
CA LEU A 181 1.93 11.66 -9.60
C LEU A 181 2.41 12.38 -10.86
N ASN A 182 1.62 13.31 -11.35
CA ASN A 182 2.00 14.18 -12.46
C ASN A 182 2.89 15.32 -11.98
N ARG A 183 3.20 16.28 -12.86
CA ARG A 183 4.18 17.34 -12.60
C ARG A 183 3.89 18.11 -11.31
N HIS A 184 4.89 18.23 -10.44
CA HIS A 184 4.86 18.92 -9.14
C HIS A 184 3.78 18.39 -8.18
N ALA A 185 3.11 17.28 -8.46
CA ALA A 185 2.18 16.68 -7.54
C ALA A 185 2.91 16.18 -6.28
N ALA A 186 2.30 16.38 -5.11
CA ALA A 186 2.86 15.98 -3.83
C ALA A 186 1.94 14.97 -3.13
N LEU A 187 2.53 13.87 -2.68
CA LEU A 187 1.86 12.82 -1.90
C LEU A 187 2.47 12.71 -0.51
N SER A 188 1.63 12.83 0.51
CA SER A 188 1.92 12.42 1.88
C SER A 188 1.11 11.15 2.15
N LEU A 189 1.79 10.00 2.32
CA LEU A 189 1.15 8.69 2.46
C LEU A 189 1.48 8.08 3.82
N GLN A 190 0.44 7.85 4.62
CA GLN A 190 0.53 7.15 5.89
C GLN A 190 -0.20 5.81 5.80
N HIS A 191 0.46 4.75 6.26
CA HIS A 191 -0.13 3.41 6.34
C HIS A 191 0.10 2.80 7.70
N TYR A 192 -0.97 2.38 8.36
CA TYR A 192 -0.96 1.77 9.68
C TYR A 192 -1.71 0.44 9.65
N CYS A 193 -1.05 -0.61 10.10
CA CYS A 193 -1.59 -1.97 10.06
C CYS A 193 -1.33 -2.70 11.37
N THR A 194 -2.34 -3.35 11.89
CA THR A 194 -2.22 -4.34 12.97
C THR A 194 -2.65 -5.70 12.48
N GLY A 195 -2.14 -6.72 13.12
CA GLY A 195 -2.17 -8.12 12.78
C GLY A 195 -3.40 -8.69 12.09
N THR A 196 -3.14 -9.66 11.23
CA THR A 196 -4.16 -10.50 10.59
C THR A 196 -3.58 -11.89 10.34
N SER A 197 -4.44 -12.89 10.16
CA SER A 197 -3.99 -14.25 9.86
C SER A 197 -3.11 -14.33 8.61
N LEU A 198 -3.40 -13.55 7.58
CA LEU A 198 -2.58 -13.33 6.39
C LEU A 198 -3.01 -12.01 5.73
N SER A 199 -2.12 -11.04 5.65
CA SER A 199 -2.34 -9.82 4.88
C SER A 199 -1.21 -9.56 3.91
N ARG A 200 -1.57 -9.24 2.67
CA ARG A 200 -0.62 -8.69 1.70
C ARG A 200 -1.10 -7.34 1.21
N LEU A 201 -0.18 -6.38 1.24
CA LEU A 201 -0.34 -5.06 0.67
C LEU A 201 0.71 -4.84 -0.42
N ASP A 202 0.25 -4.50 -1.62
CA ASP A 202 1.09 -4.07 -2.73
C ASP A 202 0.87 -2.56 -2.95
N VAL A 203 1.90 -1.74 -2.76
CA VAL A 203 1.85 -0.28 -2.97
C VAL A 203 2.78 0.12 -4.10
N PHE A 204 2.26 0.89 -5.03
CA PHE A 204 3.00 1.45 -6.15
C PHE A 204 2.84 2.97 -6.16
N VAL A 205 3.95 3.68 -6.19
CA VAL A 205 3.97 5.14 -6.34
C VAL A 205 4.82 5.47 -7.56
N GLY A 206 4.21 5.98 -8.60
CA GLY A 206 4.88 6.42 -9.82
C GLY A 206 5.00 7.94 -9.84
N LEU A 207 6.23 8.46 -9.75
CA LEU A 207 6.54 9.87 -9.94
C LEU A 207 6.76 10.11 -11.44
N MET A 208 5.65 10.36 -12.16
CA MET A 208 5.61 10.43 -13.62
C MET A 208 5.93 11.83 -14.15
N GLY A 209 5.74 12.87 -13.35
CA GLY A 209 5.97 14.25 -13.73
C GLY A 209 7.16 14.87 -13.01
N ALA A 210 7.90 15.75 -13.71
CA ALA A 210 9.04 16.46 -13.13
C ALA A 210 8.63 17.24 -11.87
N GLY A 211 9.49 17.20 -10.85
CA GLY A 211 9.27 17.90 -9.58
C GLY A 211 8.22 17.26 -8.66
N SER A 212 7.64 16.12 -9.02
CA SER A 212 6.73 15.41 -8.12
C SER A 212 7.44 14.81 -6.91
N SER A 213 6.72 14.63 -5.81
CA SER A 213 7.30 14.17 -4.55
C SER A 213 6.37 13.24 -3.78
N ALA A 214 6.96 12.28 -3.05
CA ALA A 214 6.25 11.36 -2.18
C ALA A 214 6.95 11.22 -0.83
N ASP A 215 6.23 11.51 0.26
CA ASP A 215 6.66 11.25 1.64
C ASP A 215 5.81 10.12 2.23
N VAL A 216 6.45 9.00 2.55
CA VAL A 216 5.78 7.75 2.90
C VAL A 216 6.18 7.30 4.29
N HIS A 217 5.20 7.17 5.15
CA HIS A 217 5.36 6.63 6.51
C HIS A 217 4.47 5.40 6.69
N SER A 218 5.06 4.26 7.07
CA SER A 218 4.27 3.07 7.32
C SER A 218 4.71 2.37 8.60
N CYS A 219 3.74 2.01 9.43
CA CYS A 219 3.94 1.22 10.63
C CYS A 219 3.06 -0.02 10.61
N TRP A 220 3.63 -1.15 11.06
CA TRP A 220 2.84 -2.36 11.28
C TRP A 220 3.25 -3.07 12.57
N MET A 221 2.29 -3.78 13.14
CA MET A 221 2.51 -4.66 14.28
C MET A 221 1.81 -6.00 14.03
N ALA A 222 2.57 -7.06 14.11
CA ALA A 222 2.11 -8.44 13.98
C ALA A 222 2.40 -9.22 15.26
N ASP A 223 1.45 -10.02 15.70
CA ASP A 223 1.56 -10.83 16.91
C ASP A 223 1.04 -12.25 16.68
N GLU A 224 1.16 -13.10 17.68
CA GLU A 224 0.71 -14.48 17.67
C GLU A 224 1.20 -15.29 16.47
N ARG A 225 0.39 -15.47 15.42
CA ARG A 225 0.69 -16.21 14.18
C ARG A 225 0.38 -15.38 12.93
N ASP A 226 0.31 -14.08 13.08
CA ASP A 226 0.05 -13.16 11.98
C ASP A 226 1.10 -13.28 10.88
N HIS A 227 0.65 -13.06 9.66
CA HIS A 227 1.53 -13.01 8.51
C HIS A 227 1.26 -11.72 7.71
N LEU A 228 2.14 -10.75 7.85
CA LEU A 228 2.07 -9.48 7.13
C LEU A 228 3.13 -9.44 6.02
N ASP A 229 2.70 -9.22 4.79
CA ASP A 229 3.57 -9.05 3.63
C ASP A 229 3.33 -7.66 3.00
N GLN A 230 4.36 -6.82 3.07
CA GLN A 230 4.35 -5.42 2.64
C GLN A 230 5.28 -5.23 1.44
N GLN A 231 4.72 -4.93 0.28
CA GLN A 231 5.45 -4.73 -0.97
C GLN A 231 5.32 -3.27 -1.41
N TRP A 232 6.41 -2.55 -1.40
CA TRP A 232 6.44 -1.12 -1.71
C TRP A 232 7.34 -0.83 -2.89
N HIS A 233 6.81 -0.22 -3.92
CA HIS A 233 7.50 0.14 -5.14
C HIS A 233 7.35 1.64 -5.39
N ILE A 234 8.45 2.38 -5.30
CA ILE A 234 8.51 3.80 -5.64
C ILE A 234 9.32 3.93 -6.92
N GLU A 235 8.74 4.51 -7.94
CA GLU A 235 9.33 4.60 -9.27
C GLU A 235 9.43 6.04 -9.73
N HIS A 236 10.65 6.48 -10.02
CA HIS A 236 10.95 7.79 -10.55
C HIS A 236 11.08 7.69 -12.07
N HIS A 237 10.15 8.28 -12.80
CA HIS A 237 10.08 8.30 -14.26
C HIS A 237 10.30 9.71 -14.85
N ALA A 238 10.65 10.68 -14.01
CA ALA A 238 10.87 12.06 -14.41
C ALA A 238 12.01 12.70 -13.60
N PRO A 239 12.66 13.74 -14.11
CA PRO A 239 13.73 14.47 -13.40
C PRO A 239 13.19 15.29 -12.21
N HIS A 240 14.11 15.66 -11.30
CA HIS A 240 13.85 16.52 -10.13
C HIS A 240 12.79 15.95 -9.17
N THR A 241 12.62 14.64 -9.12
CA THR A 241 11.63 13.99 -8.25
C THR A 241 12.23 13.58 -6.92
N ARG A 242 11.39 13.50 -5.88
CA ARG A 242 11.84 13.17 -4.52
C ARG A 242 10.97 12.11 -3.88
N SER A 243 11.58 11.18 -3.14
CA SER A 243 10.84 10.24 -2.31
C SER A 243 11.54 9.95 -0.99
N THR A 244 10.76 9.95 0.10
CA THR A 244 11.22 9.50 1.41
C THR A 244 10.33 8.36 1.87
N GLN A 245 10.91 7.26 2.34
CA GLN A 245 10.19 6.13 2.90
C GLN A 245 10.71 5.83 4.31
N VAL A 246 9.84 5.93 5.31
CA VAL A 246 10.11 5.54 6.70
C VAL A 246 9.15 4.41 7.07
N GLN A 247 9.71 3.22 7.29
CA GLN A 247 8.95 2.00 7.46
C GLN A 247 9.35 1.32 8.77
N HIS A 248 8.42 1.20 9.73
CA HIS A 248 8.68 0.57 11.02
C HIS A 248 7.79 -0.66 11.22
N GLY A 249 8.39 -1.80 11.52
CA GLY A 249 7.67 -3.05 11.79
C GLY A 249 7.95 -3.60 13.18
N ILE A 250 6.93 -4.09 13.85
CA ILE A 250 7.05 -4.89 15.07
C ILE A 250 6.49 -6.28 14.81
N ALA A 251 7.24 -7.30 15.24
CA ALA A 251 6.81 -8.69 15.23
C ALA A 251 6.98 -9.32 16.61
N ASP A 252 5.92 -9.94 17.11
CA ASP A 252 5.88 -10.65 18.38
C ASP A 252 5.40 -12.10 18.23
N GLY A 253 5.38 -12.86 19.28
CA GLY A 253 4.88 -14.25 19.28
C GLY A 253 5.60 -15.13 18.25
N LYS A 254 4.85 -15.67 17.31
CA LYS A 254 5.31 -16.45 16.14
C LYS A 254 4.97 -15.76 14.82
N ALA A 255 4.75 -14.47 14.86
CA ALA A 255 4.38 -13.69 13.68
C ALA A 255 5.50 -13.69 12.64
N VAL A 256 5.09 -13.56 11.39
CA VAL A 256 5.99 -13.41 10.23
C VAL A 256 5.67 -12.09 9.55
N THR A 257 6.63 -11.19 9.55
CA THR A 257 6.54 -9.95 8.76
C THR A 257 7.51 -10.01 7.59
N THR A 258 7.06 -9.59 6.43
CA THR A 258 7.88 -9.46 5.24
C THR A 258 7.71 -8.06 4.70
N TYR A 259 8.84 -7.37 4.54
CA TYR A 259 8.91 -6.07 3.89
C TYR A 259 9.83 -6.15 2.68
N ARG A 260 9.33 -5.67 1.54
CA ARG A 260 10.15 -5.41 0.36
C ARG A 260 9.91 -3.97 -0.08
N GLY A 261 10.99 -3.19 -0.10
CA GLY A 261 10.98 -1.81 -0.58
C GLY A 261 11.88 -1.68 -1.79
N ARG A 262 11.31 -1.32 -2.95
CA ARG A 262 12.07 -1.08 -4.17
C ARG A 262 11.98 0.39 -4.55
N ILE A 263 13.13 1.00 -4.79
CA ILE A 263 13.26 2.28 -5.48
C ILE A 263 13.76 1.98 -6.89
N PHE A 264 13.02 2.43 -7.89
CA PHE A 264 13.42 2.38 -9.29
C PHE A 264 13.60 3.81 -9.82
N ILE A 265 14.71 4.06 -10.49
CA ILE A 265 14.95 5.33 -11.19
C ILE A 265 15.19 5.00 -12.66
N GLY A 266 14.34 5.58 -13.51
CA GLY A 266 14.36 5.39 -14.95
C GLY A 266 15.56 6.06 -15.61
N VAL A 267 15.70 5.85 -16.91
CA VAL A 267 16.66 6.57 -17.74
C VAL A 267 16.26 8.06 -17.86
N ASP A 268 17.21 8.95 -18.07
CA ASP A 268 16.97 10.39 -18.26
C ASP A 268 16.22 11.07 -17.09
N CYS A 269 16.45 10.60 -15.85
CA CYS A 269 15.86 11.15 -14.63
C CYS A 269 16.94 11.77 -13.71
N PRO A 270 17.63 12.83 -14.09
CA PRO A 270 18.61 13.49 -13.23
C PRO A 270 17.96 14.21 -12.03
N ASP A 271 18.79 14.54 -11.03
CA ASP A 271 18.41 15.25 -9.79
C ASP A 271 17.26 14.55 -9.03
N VAL A 272 17.30 13.21 -9.00
CA VAL A 272 16.42 12.43 -8.11
C VAL A 272 17.04 12.35 -6.73
N ASP A 273 16.21 12.56 -5.70
CA ASP A 273 16.58 12.39 -4.28
C ASP A 273 15.64 11.35 -3.65
N ALA A 274 16.16 10.15 -3.33
CA ALA A 274 15.36 9.06 -2.86
C ALA A 274 15.98 8.36 -1.64
N ALA A 275 15.20 8.22 -0.57
CA ALA A 275 15.64 7.57 0.66
C ALA A 275 14.63 6.52 1.14
N LEU A 276 15.13 5.37 1.58
CA LEU A 276 14.34 4.31 2.19
C LEU A 276 14.98 3.87 3.51
N ILE A 277 14.23 3.95 4.59
CA ILE A 277 14.63 3.43 5.90
C ILE A 277 13.58 2.43 6.35
N ASN A 278 13.98 1.17 6.53
CA ASN A 278 13.15 0.15 7.15
C ASN A 278 13.77 -0.31 8.46
N ARG A 279 13.01 -0.19 9.55
CA ARG A 279 13.44 -0.66 10.87
C ARG A 279 12.43 -1.67 11.39
N ASN A 280 12.92 -2.81 11.86
CA ASN A 280 12.08 -3.85 12.42
C ASN A 280 12.52 -4.17 13.83
N LEU A 281 11.55 -4.34 14.73
CA LEU A 281 11.75 -4.72 16.12
C LEU A 281 11.11 -6.08 16.35
N SER A 282 11.94 -7.08 16.63
CA SER A 282 11.47 -8.41 17.05
C SER A 282 11.34 -8.43 18.58
N LEU A 283 10.13 -8.66 19.05
CA LEU A 283 9.82 -8.76 20.48
C LEU A 283 9.87 -10.20 21.00
N SER A 284 9.96 -11.19 20.11
CA SER A 284 10.04 -12.61 20.45
C SER A 284 11.15 -13.29 19.64
N SER A 285 11.82 -14.26 20.22
CA SER A 285 12.82 -15.09 19.54
C SER A 285 12.24 -16.01 18.46
N THR A 286 10.92 -16.17 18.43
CA THR A 286 10.18 -16.99 17.45
C THR A 286 9.53 -16.17 16.35
N ALA A 287 9.51 -14.85 16.49
CA ALA A 287 9.04 -13.95 15.42
C ALA A 287 10.08 -13.85 14.29
N VAL A 288 9.59 -13.68 13.07
CA VAL A 288 10.42 -13.59 11.87
C VAL A 288 10.18 -12.26 11.16
N CYS A 289 11.25 -11.48 10.99
CA CYS A 289 11.23 -10.24 10.22
C CYS A 289 12.08 -10.42 8.96
N ASN A 290 11.43 -10.57 7.80
CA ASN A 290 12.11 -10.57 6.51
C ASN A 290 12.12 -9.14 5.96
N THR A 291 13.29 -8.62 5.61
CA THR A 291 13.41 -7.30 4.98
C THR A 291 14.29 -7.36 3.75
N LYS A 292 13.85 -6.74 2.67
CA LYS A 292 14.55 -6.69 1.39
C LYS A 292 14.42 -5.31 0.75
N PRO A 293 15.31 -4.35 1.07
CA PRO A 293 15.40 -3.12 0.31
C PRO A 293 16.13 -3.36 -1.02
N GLU A 294 15.66 -2.71 -2.10
CA GLU A 294 16.22 -2.82 -3.45
C GLU A 294 16.34 -1.43 -4.09
N LEU A 295 17.48 -1.19 -4.75
CA LEU A 295 17.69 -0.02 -5.60
C LEU A 295 17.99 -0.47 -7.02
N GLU A 296 17.30 0.14 -7.97
CA GLU A 296 17.57 -0.02 -9.41
C GLU A 296 17.67 1.38 -10.02
N ILE A 297 18.87 1.77 -10.39
CA ILE A 297 19.21 3.13 -10.82
C ILE A 297 19.75 3.08 -12.23
N ASN A 298 19.07 3.73 -13.17
CA ASN A 298 19.39 3.72 -14.59
C ASN A 298 19.81 5.10 -15.13
N THR A 299 20.20 6.02 -14.25
CA THR A 299 20.68 7.35 -14.60
C THR A 299 21.78 7.79 -13.63
N ASP A 300 22.63 8.70 -14.06
CA ASP A 300 23.62 9.37 -13.21
C ASP A 300 22.99 10.60 -12.52
N ASP A 301 23.75 11.31 -11.67
CA ASP A 301 23.34 12.52 -10.96
C ASP A 301 22.11 12.34 -10.09
N VAL A 302 22.17 11.37 -9.17
CA VAL A 302 21.11 11.08 -8.21
C VAL A 302 21.65 10.94 -6.78
N ARG A 303 20.83 11.24 -5.79
CA ARG A 303 21.08 10.97 -4.38
C ARG A 303 20.15 9.86 -3.91
N CYS A 304 20.67 8.66 -3.70
CA CYS A 304 19.87 7.52 -3.29
C CYS A 304 20.49 6.81 -2.12
N SER A 305 19.64 6.44 -1.17
CA SER A 305 20.05 5.67 -0.01
C SER A 305 18.98 4.68 0.41
N HIS A 306 19.42 3.53 0.94
CA HIS A 306 18.52 2.65 1.66
C HIS A 306 19.20 2.10 2.93
N GLY A 307 18.39 1.82 3.94
CA GLY A 307 18.83 1.15 5.16
C GLY A 307 17.75 0.21 5.66
N ALA A 308 18.16 -1.00 6.08
CA ALA A 308 17.26 -1.93 6.73
C ALA A 308 17.92 -2.51 7.99
N THR A 309 17.14 -2.59 9.07
CA THR A 309 17.60 -3.18 10.32
C THR A 309 16.53 -4.09 10.90
N VAL A 310 16.99 -5.16 11.55
CA VAL A 310 16.17 -6.00 12.42
C VAL A 310 16.87 -6.03 13.78
N GLY A 311 16.22 -5.52 14.81
CA GLY A 311 16.73 -5.45 16.17
C GLY A 311 15.82 -6.13 17.18
N GLN A 312 16.31 -6.25 18.39
CA GLN A 312 15.56 -6.66 19.59
C GLN A 312 15.55 -5.52 20.60
N LEU A 313 14.70 -5.61 21.61
CA LEU A 313 14.71 -4.64 22.71
C LEU A 313 16.06 -4.71 23.44
N PRO A 314 16.75 -3.56 23.62
CA PRO A 314 18.00 -3.53 24.37
C PRO A 314 17.78 -3.93 25.83
N GLU A 315 18.49 -4.95 26.31
CA GLU A 315 18.41 -5.39 27.72
C GLU A 315 18.78 -4.26 28.70
N GLU A 316 19.70 -3.37 28.33
CA GLU A 316 20.01 -2.17 29.14
C GLU A 316 18.78 -1.25 29.33
N SER A 317 18.01 -1.02 28.28
CA SER A 317 16.79 -0.25 28.38
C SER A 317 15.76 -0.94 29.25
N MET A 318 15.60 -2.26 29.11
CA MET A 318 14.70 -3.06 29.95
C MET A 318 15.12 -2.98 31.42
N PHE A 319 16.41 -3.17 31.69
CA PHE A 319 16.96 -3.06 33.04
C PHE A 319 16.76 -1.67 33.64
N TYR A 320 16.96 -0.62 32.85
CA TYR A 320 16.74 0.76 33.31
C TYR A 320 15.29 0.98 33.80
N PHE A 321 14.31 0.54 33.04
CA PHE A 321 12.91 0.64 33.44
C PHE A 321 12.62 -0.18 34.70
N GLN A 322 13.09 -1.41 34.77
CA GLN A 322 12.91 -2.28 35.93
C GLN A 322 13.55 -1.71 37.20
N SER A 323 14.72 -1.09 37.10
CA SER A 323 15.38 -0.42 38.21
C SER A 323 14.61 0.77 38.77
N ARG A 324 13.68 1.30 37.99
CA ARG A 324 12.73 2.38 38.37
C ARG A 324 11.36 1.86 38.82
N GLY A 325 11.22 0.55 39.02
CA GLY A 325 10.00 -0.08 39.48
C GLY A 325 8.94 -0.34 38.41
N VAL A 326 9.30 -0.17 37.10
CA VAL A 326 8.41 -0.54 36.01
C VAL A 326 8.57 -2.05 35.77
N ASP A 327 7.46 -2.78 35.75
CA ASP A 327 7.49 -4.20 35.44
C ASP A 327 7.95 -4.47 34.00
N ARG A 328 8.36 -5.72 33.72
CA ARG A 328 8.94 -6.08 32.42
C ARG A 328 8.00 -5.89 31.25
N ASP A 329 6.72 -6.21 31.42
CA ASP A 329 5.73 -6.14 30.34
C ASP A 329 5.38 -4.69 30.01
N THR A 330 5.19 -3.86 31.03
CA THR A 330 4.99 -2.40 30.85
C THR A 330 6.20 -1.75 30.21
N ALA A 331 7.43 -2.08 30.63
CA ALA A 331 8.65 -1.57 30.01
C ALA A 331 8.75 -1.94 28.54
N ARG A 332 8.39 -3.18 28.19
CA ARG A 332 8.35 -3.69 26.81
C ARG A 332 7.35 -2.90 25.96
N GLN A 333 6.14 -2.68 26.45
CA GLN A 333 5.11 -1.89 25.78
C GLN A 333 5.56 -0.43 25.57
N MET A 334 6.17 0.20 26.58
CA MET A 334 6.67 1.57 26.48
C MET A 334 7.77 1.70 25.40
N LEU A 335 8.70 0.75 25.34
CA LEU A 335 9.76 0.74 24.33
C LEU A 335 9.20 0.49 22.93
N ALA A 336 8.25 -0.43 22.77
CA ALA A 336 7.54 -0.67 21.51
C ALA A 336 6.77 0.56 21.05
N ALA A 337 6.07 1.25 21.96
CA ALA A 337 5.39 2.51 21.68
C ALA A 337 6.35 3.60 21.22
N GLY A 338 7.49 3.75 21.90
CA GLY A 338 8.54 4.69 21.52
C GLY A 338 9.10 4.42 20.11
N PHE A 339 9.23 3.15 19.75
CA PHE A 339 9.70 2.73 18.43
C PHE A 339 8.67 3.09 17.32
N ILE A 340 7.38 2.82 17.53
CA ILE A 340 6.32 3.15 16.59
C ILE A 340 6.17 4.66 16.45
N ASN A 341 6.21 5.41 17.55
CA ASN A 341 6.02 6.87 17.54
C ASN A 341 7.01 7.61 16.62
N GLN A 342 8.17 7.03 16.33
CA GLN A 342 9.14 7.62 15.41
C GLN A 342 8.62 7.64 13.95
N CYS A 343 7.66 6.78 13.61
CA CYS A 343 7.11 6.66 12.27
C CYS A 343 5.70 7.26 12.12
N LEU A 344 4.93 7.37 13.19
CA LEU A 344 3.56 7.88 13.14
C LEU A 344 3.50 9.34 12.70
N ARG A 345 2.61 9.64 11.75
CA ARG A 345 2.35 10.97 11.18
C ARG A 345 0.85 11.12 10.88
N GLY A 346 0.44 12.35 10.60
CA GLY A 346 -0.93 12.66 10.14
C GLY A 346 -2.01 12.56 11.21
N ASP A 347 -3.24 12.80 10.78
CA ASP A 347 -4.40 12.98 11.64
C ASP A 347 -4.81 11.72 12.42
N LEU A 348 -4.57 10.54 11.84
CA LEU A 348 -4.92 9.26 12.46
C LEU A 348 -3.78 8.63 13.27
N ALA A 349 -2.66 9.34 13.49
CA ALA A 349 -1.50 8.83 14.22
C ALA A 349 -1.84 8.35 15.64
N ASP A 350 -2.64 9.10 16.38
CA ASP A 350 -3.04 8.72 17.73
C ASP A 350 -3.98 7.51 17.74
N VAL A 351 -4.93 7.44 16.80
CA VAL A 351 -5.82 6.27 16.65
C VAL A 351 -5.01 5.04 16.28
N ALA A 352 -4.06 5.18 15.34
CA ALA A 352 -3.17 4.10 14.95
C ALA A 352 -2.33 3.60 16.14
N ARG A 353 -1.74 4.52 16.93
CA ARG A 353 -0.97 4.19 18.13
C ARG A 353 -1.78 3.40 19.13
N LEU A 354 -2.99 3.87 19.47
CA LEU A 354 -3.86 3.19 20.44
C LEU A 354 -4.21 1.78 20.00
N ARG A 355 -4.56 1.60 18.71
CA ARG A 355 -4.86 0.29 18.14
C ARG A 355 -3.65 -0.64 18.16
N MET A 356 -2.46 -0.15 17.74
CA MET A 356 -1.24 -0.94 17.70
C MET A 356 -0.77 -1.40 19.09
N LEU A 357 -1.03 -0.61 20.12
CA LEU A 357 -0.66 -0.93 21.50
C LEU A 357 -1.74 -1.73 22.26
N GLY A 358 -2.84 -2.08 21.59
CA GLY A 358 -3.95 -2.80 22.23
C GLY A 358 -4.72 -1.96 23.26
N ILE A 359 -4.56 -0.63 23.24
CA ILE A 359 -5.27 0.29 24.09
C ILE A 359 -6.54 0.71 23.31
N ALA A 360 -7.48 -0.22 23.14
CA ALA A 360 -8.77 0.11 22.54
C ALA A 360 -9.58 0.95 23.54
N HIS A 361 -9.97 2.15 23.14
CA HIS A 361 -11.15 2.79 23.72
C HIS A 361 -12.38 2.18 23.04
N GLU A 362 -13.27 1.58 23.86
CA GLU A 362 -14.60 1.17 23.44
C GLU A 362 -15.41 2.35 22.87
#